data_8fcdf51231a08989bfe954cedcdac72f
#
_entry.id   8fcdf51231a08989bfe954cedcdac72f
#
_cell.length_a   1.000
_cell.length_b   1.000
_cell.length_c   1.000
_cell.angle_alpha   90.00
_cell.angle_beta   90.00
_cell.angle_gamma   90.00
#
_symmetry.space_group_name_H-M   'P 1'
#
loop_
_entity.id
_entity.type
_entity.pdbx_description
1 polymer ?
#
loop_
_entity_poly.entity_id
_entity_poly.type
_entity_poly.pdbx_seq_one_letter_code
_entity_poly.pdbx_strand_id
1 'polypeptide(L)'
;MYEDIFNENDMIKLQELLRTHNKTITTAESCTGGLVASLITKISGSSDIFNGSIVTYSNKIKNQELNVKNETLETFGAVSIEVVNEMLNGVIKKFNANFAIAISGIAGPTGETKNKPVGTVVIGISDSNNLKIVDVYHFKGSREEVQIQAAKTSLKEISKFIQKTLDK
;
A
#
# COMPACT_ATOMS: atom_id res chain seq x y z
N MET A 1 9.96 15.93 2.17
CA MET A 1 8.83 15.90 3.12
C MET A 1 8.77 14.54 3.81
N TYR A 2 8.67 14.57 5.13
CA TYR A 2 8.50 13.36 5.96
C TYR A 2 9.64 12.34 5.84
N GLU A 3 10.88 12.81 5.72
CA GLU A 3 12.06 11.96 5.62
C GLU A 3 12.33 11.16 6.91
N ASP A 4 11.79 11.63 8.01
CA ASP A 4 11.84 10.97 9.33
C ASP A 4 10.95 9.71 9.37
N ILE A 5 9.91 9.61 8.54
CA ILE A 5 9.07 8.41 8.44
C ILE A 5 9.79 7.33 7.65
N PHE A 6 10.27 7.68 6.45
CA PHE A 6 10.96 6.77 5.54
C PHE A 6 11.77 7.61 4.54
N ASN A 7 13.05 7.27 4.37
CA ASN A 7 13.96 8.03 3.51
C ASN A 7 14.61 7.13 2.45
N GLU A 8 15.46 7.73 1.62
CA GLU A 8 16.14 7.01 0.53
C GLU A 8 17.02 5.86 1.05
N ASN A 9 17.72 6.06 2.15
CA ASN A 9 18.54 5.00 2.75
C ASN A 9 17.69 3.83 3.23
N ASP A 10 16.51 4.11 3.78
CA ASP A 10 15.56 3.07 4.19
C ASP A 10 15.09 2.27 2.99
N MET A 11 14.83 2.94 1.87
CA MET A 11 14.43 2.28 0.62
C MET A 11 15.56 1.40 0.07
N ILE A 12 16.80 1.89 0.09
CA ILE A 12 17.94 1.11 -0.37
C ILE A 12 18.09 -0.17 0.47
N LYS A 13 17.97 -0.06 1.79
CA LYS A 13 18.04 -1.22 2.70
C LYS A 13 16.92 -2.22 2.43
N LEU A 14 15.69 -1.72 2.23
CA LEU A 14 14.54 -2.57 1.90
C LEU A 14 14.79 -3.35 0.61
N GLN A 15 15.27 -2.69 -0.43
CA GLN A 15 15.52 -3.33 -1.72
C GLN A 15 16.67 -4.33 -1.66
N GLU A 16 17.73 -4.03 -0.90
CA GLU A 16 18.82 -4.96 -0.67
C GLU A 16 18.36 -6.23 0.04
N LEU A 17 17.50 -6.09 1.04
CA LEU A 17 16.94 -7.22 1.77
C LEU A 17 16.09 -8.11 0.83
N LEU A 18 15.24 -7.50 0.02
CA LEU A 18 14.44 -8.22 -0.97
C LEU A 18 15.31 -8.92 -2.01
N ARG A 19 16.32 -8.24 -2.53
CA ARG A 19 17.22 -8.78 -3.55
C ARG A 19 18.03 -9.96 -3.01
N THR A 20 18.56 -9.84 -1.80
CA THR A 20 19.34 -10.89 -1.15
C THR A 20 18.53 -12.17 -0.97
N HIS A 21 17.22 -12.05 -0.69
CA HIS A 21 16.34 -13.20 -0.50
C HIS A 21 15.56 -13.59 -1.75
N ASN A 22 15.85 -12.96 -2.88
CA ASN A 22 15.16 -13.20 -4.16
C ASN A 22 13.65 -13.06 -4.05
N LYS A 23 13.21 -11.97 -3.43
CA LYS A 23 11.79 -11.66 -3.20
C LYS A 23 11.36 -10.40 -3.93
N THR A 24 10.08 -10.33 -4.26
CA THR A 24 9.49 -9.18 -4.94
C THR A 24 8.39 -8.54 -4.10
N ILE A 25 8.16 -7.26 -4.36
CA ILE A 25 7.12 -6.45 -3.73
C ILE A 25 6.21 -5.87 -4.83
N THR A 26 4.94 -5.69 -4.50
CA THR A 26 3.97 -4.99 -5.37
C THR A 26 3.10 -4.06 -4.54
N THR A 27 2.37 -3.16 -5.21
CA THR A 27 1.45 -2.23 -4.55
C THR A 27 0.13 -2.13 -5.29
N ALA A 28 -0.95 -1.98 -4.52
CA ALA A 28 -2.27 -1.60 -5.01
C ALA A 28 -2.64 -0.28 -4.35
N GLU A 29 -2.71 0.78 -5.14
CA GLU A 29 -2.87 2.13 -4.63
C GLU A 29 -4.19 2.75 -5.05
N SER A 30 -4.86 3.41 -4.11
CA SER A 30 -6.03 4.23 -4.40
C SER A 30 -5.68 5.70 -4.17
N CYS A 31 -5.86 6.22 -2.97
CA CYS A 31 -5.65 7.65 -2.69
C CYS A 31 -4.22 8.15 -2.90
N THR A 32 -3.24 7.28 -2.90
CA THR A 32 -1.82 7.65 -3.14
C THR A 32 -1.47 7.76 -4.62
N GLY A 33 -2.33 7.26 -5.51
CA GLY A 33 -2.25 7.51 -6.96
C GLY A 33 -0.99 7.06 -7.67
N GLY A 34 -0.26 6.07 -7.13
CA GLY A 34 1.00 5.58 -7.69
C GLY A 34 2.25 6.12 -6.98
N LEU A 35 2.08 6.91 -5.93
CA LEU A 35 3.21 7.51 -5.20
C LEU A 35 4.10 6.44 -4.54
N VAL A 36 3.55 5.36 -4.00
CA VAL A 36 4.35 4.28 -3.41
C VAL A 36 5.23 3.64 -4.47
N ALA A 37 4.65 3.28 -5.61
CA ALA A 37 5.40 2.74 -6.75
C ALA A 37 6.48 3.71 -7.23
N SER A 38 6.16 5.00 -7.29
CA SER A 38 7.11 6.04 -7.69
C SER A 38 8.30 6.12 -6.71
N LEU A 39 8.05 6.04 -5.41
CA LEU A 39 9.11 6.04 -4.41
C LEU A 39 10.01 4.80 -4.51
N ILE A 40 9.44 3.63 -4.79
CA ILE A 40 10.19 2.40 -5.00
C ILE A 40 11.10 2.54 -6.22
N THR A 41 10.56 3.02 -7.33
CA THR A 41 11.29 3.09 -8.61
C THR A 41 12.32 4.22 -8.69
N LYS A 42 12.35 5.11 -7.71
CA LYS A 42 13.40 6.14 -7.62
C LYS A 42 14.81 5.55 -7.47
N ILE A 43 14.91 4.36 -6.91
CA ILE A 43 16.22 3.70 -6.71
C ILE A 43 16.58 2.92 -7.98
N SER A 44 17.76 3.16 -8.49
CA SER A 44 18.30 2.41 -9.63
C SER A 44 18.37 0.91 -9.30
N GLY A 45 17.98 0.06 -10.25
CA GLY A 45 17.98 -1.39 -10.05
C GLY A 45 16.71 -1.93 -9.39
N SER A 46 15.71 -1.11 -9.16
CA SER A 46 14.46 -1.54 -8.51
C SER A 46 13.69 -2.61 -9.30
N SER A 47 13.95 -2.77 -10.60
CA SER A 47 13.33 -3.82 -11.40
C SER A 47 13.67 -5.25 -10.93
N ASP A 48 14.74 -5.41 -10.15
CA ASP A 48 15.09 -6.71 -9.57
C ASP A 48 14.07 -7.18 -8.53
N ILE A 49 13.39 -6.24 -7.86
CA ILE A 49 12.52 -6.54 -6.74
C ILE A 49 11.07 -6.05 -6.95
N PHE A 50 10.80 -5.36 -8.04
CA PHE A 50 9.51 -4.75 -8.32
C PHE A 50 9.13 -4.94 -9.77
N ASN A 51 8.14 -5.80 -10.05
CA ASN A 51 7.69 -6.13 -11.40
C ASN A 51 6.57 -5.22 -11.91
N GLY A 52 5.81 -4.65 -10.99
CA GLY A 52 4.69 -3.80 -11.36
C GLY A 52 3.77 -3.54 -10.18
N SER A 53 2.84 -2.63 -10.40
CA SER A 53 1.81 -2.25 -9.43
C SER A 53 0.57 -1.78 -10.16
N ILE A 54 -0.49 -1.47 -9.42
CA ILE A 54 -1.73 -1.01 -10.01
C ILE A 54 -2.33 0.13 -9.19
N VAL A 55 -2.86 1.12 -9.90
CA VAL A 55 -3.65 2.21 -9.30
C VAL A 55 -5.13 1.88 -9.55
N THR A 56 -5.84 1.57 -8.46
CA THR A 56 -7.26 1.23 -8.49
C THR A 56 -8.06 2.34 -7.83
N TYR A 57 -8.20 3.44 -8.53
CA TYR A 57 -8.74 4.67 -7.96
C TYR A 57 -10.26 4.65 -7.74
N SER A 58 -10.98 3.87 -8.53
CA SER A 58 -12.44 3.73 -8.43
C SER A 58 -12.86 2.36 -7.89
N ASN A 59 -14.08 2.28 -7.38
CA ASN A 59 -14.65 1.01 -6.94
C ASN A 59 -14.78 0.02 -8.10
N LYS A 60 -15.15 0.50 -9.27
CA LYS A 60 -15.24 -0.33 -10.48
C LYS A 60 -13.92 -1.02 -10.79
N ILE A 61 -12.82 -0.29 -10.73
CA ILE A 61 -11.49 -0.82 -11.04
C ILE A 61 -10.98 -1.73 -9.92
N LYS A 62 -11.27 -1.42 -8.65
CA LYS A 62 -10.99 -2.34 -7.54
C LYS A 62 -11.64 -3.71 -7.78
N ASN A 63 -12.90 -3.71 -8.20
CA ASN A 63 -13.61 -4.94 -8.53
C ASN A 63 -13.04 -5.63 -9.77
N GLN A 64 -12.88 -4.89 -10.86
CA GLN A 64 -12.45 -5.43 -12.15
C GLN A 64 -11.02 -5.99 -12.10
N GLU A 65 -10.08 -5.29 -11.48
CA GLU A 65 -8.67 -5.62 -11.53
C GLU A 65 -8.16 -6.42 -10.34
N LEU A 66 -8.75 -6.25 -9.17
CA LEU A 66 -8.30 -6.92 -7.95
C LEU A 66 -9.33 -7.89 -7.36
N ASN A 67 -10.46 -8.07 -8.03
CA ASN A 67 -11.56 -8.93 -7.55
C ASN A 67 -12.12 -8.52 -6.18
N VAL A 68 -12.05 -7.24 -5.85
CA VAL A 68 -12.74 -6.72 -4.67
C VAL A 68 -14.23 -6.86 -4.92
N LYS A 69 -14.93 -7.51 -4.01
CA LYS A 69 -16.36 -7.81 -4.19
C LYS A 69 -17.20 -6.54 -4.11
N ASN A 70 -18.15 -6.39 -5.01
CA ASN A 70 -19.09 -5.27 -4.98
C ASN A 70 -19.84 -5.21 -3.64
N GLU A 71 -20.22 -6.35 -3.10
CA GLU A 71 -20.86 -6.46 -1.80
C GLU A 71 -19.99 -5.87 -0.68
N THR A 72 -18.69 -6.16 -0.67
CA THR A 72 -17.75 -5.62 0.31
C THR A 72 -17.65 -4.09 0.18
N LEU A 73 -17.56 -3.61 -1.05
CA LEU A 73 -17.53 -2.17 -1.35
C LEU A 73 -18.78 -1.46 -0.88
N GLU A 74 -19.95 -2.05 -1.12
CA GLU A 74 -21.25 -1.48 -0.73
C GLU A 74 -21.46 -1.50 0.79
N THR A 75 -21.07 -2.59 1.45
CA THR A 75 -21.30 -2.77 2.88
C THR A 75 -20.34 -1.92 3.73
N PHE A 76 -19.06 -1.92 3.40
CA PHE A 76 -18.02 -1.29 4.21
C PHE A 76 -17.44 0.00 3.63
N GLY A 77 -17.67 0.25 2.35
CA GLY A 77 -17.07 1.36 1.63
C GLY A 77 -15.62 1.06 1.22
N ALA A 78 -15.11 1.85 0.29
CA ALA A 78 -13.76 1.67 -0.25
C ALA A 78 -12.67 1.84 0.83
N VAL A 79 -12.89 2.73 1.78
CA VAL A 79 -11.93 3.01 2.87
C VAL A 79 -12.30 2.15 4.06
N SER A 80 -11.88 0.89 4.00
CA SER A 80 -12.19 -0.11 5.03
C SER A 80 -11.12 -1.20 5.08
N ILE A 81 -11.00 -1.83 6.23
CA ILE A 81 -10.12 -2.98 6.44
C ILE A 81 -10.50 -4.11 5.48
N GLU A 82 -11.80 -4.35 5.31
CA GLU A 82 -12.35 -5.41 4.47
C GLU A 82 -11.95 -5.24 3.00
N VAL A 83 -12.08 -4.03 2.48
CA VAL A 83 -11.70 -3.74 1.09
C VAL A 83 -10.19 -3.84 0.89
N VAL A 84 -9.40 -3.30 1.81
CA VAL A 84 -7.93 -3.37 1.73
C VAL A 84 -7.43 -4.82 1.82
N ASN A 85 -8.06 -5.66 2.64
CA ASN A 85 -7.76 -7.10 2.67
C ASN A 85 -7.95 -7.73 1.29
N GLU A 86 -9.05 -7.44 0.62
CA GLU A 86 -9.32 -7.99 -0.72
C GLU A 86 -8.38 -7.40 -1.77
N MET A 87 -8.00 -6.13 -1.64
CA MET A 87 -7.00 -5.51 -2.51
C MET A 87 -5.65 -6.23 -2.40
N LEU A 88 -5.23 -6.57 -1.19
CA LEU A 88 -3.98 -7.31 -0.96
C LEU A 88 -4.01 -8.68 -1.63
N ASN A 89 -5.09 -9.43 -1.47
CA ASN A 89 -5.24 -10.74 -2.11
C ASN A 89 -5.16 -10.63 -3.63
N GLY A 90 -5.85 -9.64 -4.18
CA GLY A 90 -5.90 -9.43 -5.63
C GLY A 90 -4.55 -9.04 -6.21
N VAL A 91 -3.83 -8.12 -5.58
CA VAL A 91 -2.57 -7.60 -6.13
C VAL A 91 -1.43 -8.62 -6.03
N ILE A 92 -1.36 -9.37 -4.94
CA ILE A 92 -0.38 -10.46 -4.80
C ILE A 92 -0.56 -11.48 -5.92
N LYS A 93 -1.80 -11.89 -6.16
CA LYS A 93 -2.12 -12.85 -7.21
C LYS A 93 -1.82 -12.29 -8.60
N LYS A 94 -2.20 -11.04 -8.84
CA LYS A 94 -2.04 -10.39 -10.14
C LYS A 94 -0.57 -10.32 -10.58
N PHE A 95 0.33 -9.97 -9.68
CA PHE A 95 1.75 -9.81 -9.99
C PHE A 95 2.62 -10.96 -9.50
N ASN A 96 2.02 -12.00 -8.92
CA ASN A 96 2.75 -13.13 -8.33
C ASN A 96 3.88 -12.66 -7.43
N ALA A 97 3.61 -11.67 -6.58
CA ALA A 97 4.59 -11.06 -5.70
C ALA A 97 4.66 -11.78 -4.35
N ASN A 98 5.80 -11.65 -3.69
CA ASN A 98 6.00 -12.22 -2.35
C ASN A 98 5.42 -11.32 -1.25
N PHE A 99 5.45 -10.00 -1.47
CA PHE A 99 4.96 -9.00 -0.52
C PHE A 99 4.13 -7.94 -1.24
N ALA A 100 3.15 -7.39 -0.54
CA ALA A 100 2.29 -6.36 -1.09
C ALA A 100 1.92 -5.29 -0.08
N ILE A 101 1.74 -4.08 -0.60
CA ILE A 101 1.09 -2.97 0.07
C ILE A 101 -0.23 -2.71 -0.64
N ALA A 102 -1.29 -2.43 0.12
CA ALA A 102 -2.54 -1.90 -0.43
C ALA A 102 -2.99 -0.70 0.40
N ILE A 103 -3.44 0.36 -0.26
CA ILE A 103 -3.84 1.61 0.39
C ILE A 103 -5.17 2.09 -0.19
N SER A 104 -6.10 2.41 0.70
CA SER A 104 -7.35 3.09 0.35
C SER A 104 -7.67 4.14 1.40
N GLY A 105 -7.99 5.36 0.99
CA GLY A 105 -8.17 6.43 1.96
C GLY A 105 -8.82 7.69 1.39
N ILE A 106 -8.99 8.66 2.27
CA ILE A 106 -9.57 9.98 1.99
C ILE A 106 -8.46 11.03 2.13
N ALA A 107 -7.88 11.41 1.00
CA ALA A 107 -6.78 12.39 1.00
C ALA A 107 -7.28 13.83 1.26
N GLY A 108 -8.53 14.12 0.96
CA GLY A 108 -9.13 15.44 1.12
C GLY A 108 -8.91 16.35 -0.09
N PRO A 109 -9.37 17.60 -0.02
CA PRO A 109 -10.11 18.22 1.09
C PRO A 109 -11.57 17.72 1.21
N THR A 110 -12.05 16.95 0.25
CA THR A 110 -13.41 16.38 0.20
C THR A 110 -13.36 14.87 0.35
N GLY A 111 -14.54 14.22 0.35
CA GLY A 111 -14.67 12.77 0.39
C GLY A 111 -14.95 12.21 1.78
N GLU A 112 -14.98 13.05 2.79
CA GLU A 112 -15.27 12.62 4.16
C GLU A 112 -16.70 12.09 4.29
N THR A 113 -16.88 11.15 5.22
CA THR A 113 -18.17 10.65 5.64
C THR A 113 -18.33 10.88 7.15
N LYS A 114 -19.53 10.60 7.69
CA LYS A 114 -19.81 10.80 9.12
C LYS A 114 -18.80 10.11 10.03
N ASN A 115 -18.37 8.91 9.65
CA ASN A 115 -17.48 8.08 10.48
C ASN A 115 -16.02 8.04 9.99
N LYS A 116 -15.74 8.65 8.83
CA LYS A 116 -14.42 8.63 8.19
C LYS A 116 -14.05 10.05 7.77
N PRO A 117 -13.38 10.80 8.64
CA PRO A 117 -12.94 12.17 8.31
C PRO A 117 -11.84 12.17 7.27
N VAL A 118 -11.61 13.34 6.67
CA VAL A 118 -10.45 13.56 5.79
C VAL A 118 -9.17 13.14 6.53
N GLY A 119 -8.28 12.46 5.83
CA GLY A 119 -7.05 11.92 6.41
C GLY A 119 -7.17 10.48 6.90
N THR A 120 -8.38 9.90 6.87
CA THR A 120 -8.56 8.47 7.18
C THR A 120 -7.99 7.65 6.04
N VAL A 121 -6.98 6.85 6.33
CA VAL A 121 -6.31 5.98 5.35
C VAL A 121 -6.14 4.59 5.95
N VAL A 122 -6.58 3.58 5.22
CA VAL A 122 -6.36 2.18 5.57
C VAL A 122 -5.16 1.67 4.80
N ILE A 123 -4.17 1.17 5.52
CA ILE A 123 -2.94 0.63 4.95
C ILE A 123 -2.86 -0.84 5.32
N GLY A 124 -2.70 -1.68 4.32
CA GLY A 124 -2.50 -3.11 4.49
C GLY A 124 -1.16 -3.55 3.93
N ILE A 125 -0.55 -4.49 4.61
CA ILE A 125 0.66 -5.17 4.16
C ILE A 125 0.45 -6.67 4.29
N SER A 126 1.03 -7.43 3.36
CA SER A 126 0.82 -8.87 3.30
C SER A 126 2.02 -9.58 2.69
N ASP A 127 2.21 -10.84 3.08
CA ASP A 127 3.07 -11.77 2.34
C ASP A 127 2.20 -12.68 1.44
N SER A 128 2.86 -13.52 0.65
CA SER A 128 2.20 -14.47 -0.24
C SER A 128 1.59 -15.68 0.50
N ASN A 129 1.88 -15.83 1.79
CA ASN A 129 1.33 -16.90 2.64
C ASN A 129 0.09 -16.44 3.43
N ASN A 130 -0.48 -15.30 3.04
CA ASN A 130 -1.69 -14.73 3.63
C ASN A 130 -1.53 -14.19 5.06
N LEU A 131 -0.30 -13.93 5.50
CA LEU A 131 -0.05 -13.18 6.72
C LEU A 131 -0.24 -11.70 6.42
N LYS A 132 -1.13 -11.03 7.14
CA LYS A 132 -1.52 -9.65 6.87
C LYS A 132 -1.53 -8.81 8.13
N ILE A 133 -1.21 -7.54 7.96
CA ILE A 133 -1.43 -6.49 8.95
C ILE A 133 -2.18 -5.37 8.24
N VAL A 134 -3.36 -5.02 8.71
CA VAL A 134 -4.19 -3.96 8.13
C VAL A 134 -4.63 -3.02 9.24
N ASP A 135 -4.24 -1.76 9.13
CA ASP A 135 -4.53 -0.75 10.15
C ASP A 135 -5.17 0.50 9.55
N VAL A 136 -5.91 1.22 10.37
CA VAL A 136 -6.53 2.50 10.04
C VAL A 136 -5.69 3.61 10.64
N TYR A 137 -5.31 4.57 9.79
CA TYR A 137 -4.53 5.75 10.17
C TYR A 137 -5.36 7.02 9.99
N HIS A 138 -5.04 8.04 10.75
CA HIS A 138 -5.64 9.37 10.63
C HIS A 138 -4.51 10.40 10.45
N PHE A 139 -4.22 10.72 9.21
CA PHE A 139 -3.18 11.69 8.86
C PHE A 139 -3.74 13.10 8.82
N LYS A 140 -2.91 14.07 9.19
CA LYS A 140 -3.26 15.50 9.15
C LYS A 140 -2.51 16.20 8.04
N GLY A 141 -3.11 17.27 7.53
CA GLY A 141 -2.49 18.13 6.53
C GLY A 141 -3.28 18.22 5.24
N SER A 142 -2.65 18.79 4.24
CA SER A 142 -3.22 18.93 2.90
C SER A 142 -3.36 17.57 2.22
N ARG A 143 -4.05 17.55 1.09
CA ARG A 143 -4.16 16.35 0.24
C ARG A 143 -2.78 15.74 -0.07
N GLU A 144 -1.85 16.57 -0.51
CA GLU A 144 -0.48 16.13 -0.80
C GLU A 144 0.22 15.56 0.44
N GLU A 145 0.08 16.23 1.58
CA GLU A 145 0.68 15.76 2.83
C GLU A 145 0.10 14.42 3.29
N VAL A 146 -1.21 14.23 3.17
CA VAL A 146 -1.85 12.94 3.47
C VAL A 146 -1.32 11.85 2.56
N GLN A 147 -1.21 12.11 1.26
CA GLN A 147 -0.69 11.13 0.28
C GLN A 147 0.75 10.72 0.62
N ILE A 148 1.62 11.68 0.91
CA ILE A 148 3.03 11.41 1.22
C ILE A 148 3.16 10.65 2.54
N GLN A 149 2.45 11.06 3.57
CA GLN A 149 2.45 10.36 4.85
C GLN A 149 1.98 8.92 4.71
N ALA A 150 0.89 8.70 3.98
CA ALA A 150 0.35 7.36 3.73
C ALA A 150 1.37 6.48 2.99
N ALA A 151 1.97 7.00 1.93
CA ALA A 151 2.96 6.28 1.14
C ALA A 151 4.19 5.90 1.98
N LYS A 152 4.76 6.84 2.70
CA LYS A 152 5.96 6.61 3.51
C LYS A 152 5.68 5.70 4.71
N THR A 153 4.52 5.84 5.34
CA THR A 153 4.11 4.95 6.44
C THR A 153 3.96 3.52 5.94
N SER A 154 3.36 3.32 4.76
CA SER A 154 3.22 1.98 4.18
C SER A 154 4.57 1.32 3.91
N LEU A 155 5.54 2.08 3.41
CA LEU A 155 6.90 1.58 3.16
C LEU A 155 7.64 1.27 4.46
N LYS A 156 7.50 2.10 5.47
CA LYS A 156 8.06 1.87 6.79
C LYS A 156 7.51 0.57 7.41
N GLU A 157 6.20 0.41 7.37
CA GLU A 157 5.56 -0.76 7.98
C GLU A 157 5.88 -2.05 7.22
N ILE A 158 5.90 -2.03 5.90
CA ILE A 158 6.27 -3.23 5.13
C ILE A 158 7.76 -3.58 5.32
N SER A 159 8.64 -2.59 5.48
CA SER A 159 10.05 -2.84 5.76
C SER A 159 10.22 -3.61 7.07
N LYS A 160 9.52 -3.19 8.12
CA LYS A 160 9.53 -3.91 9.40
C LYS A 160 8.98 -5.33 9.28
N PHE A 161 7.88 -5.47 8.55
CA PHE A 161 7.21 -6.74 8.31
C PHE A 161 8.12 -7.72 7.56
N ILE A 162 8.75 -7.27 6.49
CA ILE A 162 9.67 -8.07 5.67
C ILE A 162 10.90 -8.48 6.51
N GLN A 163 11.45 -7.55 7.27
CA GLN A 163 12.60 -7.82 8.12
C GLN A 163 12.29 -8.95 9.12
N LYS A 164 11.16 -8.87 9.80
CA LYS A 164 10.72 -9.92 10.73
C LYS A 164 10.47 -11.26 10.03
N THR A 165 9.95 -11.24 8.82
CA THR A 165 9.63 -12.44 8.06
C THR A 165 10.89 -13.13 7.54
N LEU A 166 11.86 -12.37 7.06
CA LEU A 166 13.07 -12.92 6.43
C LEU A 166 14.22 -13.18 7.40
N ASP A 167 14.22 -12.56 8.57
CA ASP A 167 15.27 -12.72 9.58
C ASP A 167 14.98 -13.89 10.56
N LYS A 168 14.09 -14.79 10.19
CA LYS A 168 13.77 -16.00 10.99
C LYS A 168 14.78 -17.09 10.76
#